data_1b567039467ae99e6eac5ca866e25294
#
_entry.id   1b567039467ae99e6eac5ca866e25294
#
_cell.length_a   1.000
_cell.length_b   1.000
_cell.length_c   1.000
_cell.angle_alpha   90.00
_cell.angle_beta   90.00
_cell.angle_gamma   90.00
#
_symmetry.space_group_name_H-M   'P 1'
#
loop_
_entity.id
_entity.type
_entity.pdbx_description
1 polymer ?
#
loop_
_entity_poly.entity_id
_entity_poly.type
_entity_poly.pdbx_seq_one_letter_code
_entity_poly.pdbx_strand_id
1 'polypeptide(L)'
;MIRYELLATNKINEVVKMMQDFYAIDNYHIDVAIAKKLFGDFIANENSGKCYLIYSEQEIVGYFILTFIFSFEYKGRLAFLDEIFIRDGARGQGIGQSAIEFIKVKARNLNIKMMYLEVENHNHLAQKLYLANGFELHNRKIMKHKC
;
A
#
# COMPACT_ATOMS: atom_id res chain seq x y z
N MET A 1 11.64 -3.75 16.86
CA MET A 1 11.15 -2.40 16.51
C MET A 1 10.76 -2.35 15.05
N ILE A 2 9.62 -1.75 14.76
CA ILE A 2 9.14 -1.59 13.38
C ILE A 2 9.52 -0.18 12.91
N ARG A 3 10.08 -0.08 11.71
CA ARG A 3 10.35 1.21 11.09
C ARG A 3 9.94 1.20 9.61
N TYR A 4 9.77 2.36 9.05
CA TYR A 4 9.25 2.56 7.69
C TYR A 4 10.22 3.44 6.92
N GLU A 5 10.66 2.99 5.76
CA GLU A 5 11.58 3.73 4.91
C GLU A 5 11.02 3.88 3.50
N LEU A 6 11.15 5.07 2.92
CA LEU A 6 10.79 5.28 1.52
C LEU A 6 11.60 4.34 0.64
N LEU A 7 10.92 3.73 -0.34
CA LEU A 7 11.58 2.89 -1.33
C LEU A 7 12.62 3.69 -2.10
N ALA A 8 13.86 3.22 -2.08
CA ALA A 8 14.94 3.76 -2.87
C ALA A 8 15.24 2.83 -4.05
N THR A 9 15.90 3.37 -5.09
CA THR A 9 16.20 2.63 -6.31
C THR A 9 16.94 1.32 -6.04
N ASN A 10 17.85 1.31 -5.06
CA ASN A 10 18.65 0.13 -4.72
C ASN A 10 17.86 -0.97 -4.00
N LYS A 11 16.57 -0.74 -3.71
CA LYS A 11 15.70 -1.72 -3.05
C LYS A 11 14.55 -2.20 -3.94
N ILE A 12 14.55 -1.82 -5.22
CA ILE A 12 13.48 -2.23 -6.14
C ILE A 12 13.41 -3.74 -6.28
N ASN A 13 14.55 -4.45 -6.30
CA ASN A 13 14.56 -5.90 -6.41
C ASN A 13 13.83 -6.56 -5.24
N GLU A 14 14.03 -6.05 -4.03
CA GLU A 14 13.40 -6.59 -2.82
C GLU A 14 11.87 -6.37 -2.84
N VAL A 15 11.41 -5.19 -3.21
CA VAL A 15 9.97 -4.93 -3.26
C VAL A 15 9.29 -5.72 -4.37
N VAL A 16 9.93 -5.87 -5.52
CA VAL A 16 9.36 -6.68 -6.62
C VAL A 16 9.25 -8.14 -6.21
N LYS A 17 10.24 -8.68 -5.51
CA LYS A 17 10.16 -10.04 -4.99
C LYS A 17 8.98 -10.22 -4.03
N MET A 18 8.78 -9.27 -3.12
CA MET A 18 7.62 -9.30 -2.22
C MET A 18 6.30 -9.16 -2.99
N MET A 19 6.27 -8.34 -4.02
CA MET A 19 5.08 -8.20 -4.87
C MET A 19 4.76 -9.50 -5.60
N GLN A 20 5.76 -10.24 -6.06
CA GLN A 20 5.55 -11.58 -6.63
C GLN A 20 4.87 -12.51 -5.61
N ASP A 21 5.36 -12.51 -4.37
CA ASP A 21 4.78 -13.34 -3.31
C ASP A 21 3.34 -12.92 -3.00
N PHE A 22 3.08 -11.61 -2.97
CA PHE A 22 1.75 -11.07 -2.74
C PHE A 22 0.76 -11.50 -3.82
N TYR A 23 1.12 -11.32 -5.06
CA TYR A 23 0.25 -11.64 -6.20
C TYR A 23 0.05 -13.15 -6.37
N ALA A 24 1.05 -13.94 -5.97
CA ALA A 24 0.96 -15.40 -6.02
C ALA A 24 -0.13 -15.97 -5.08
N ILE A 25 -0.52 -15.23 -4.04
CA ILE A 25 -1.63 -15.64 -3.15
C ILE A 25 -2.91 -15.85 -3.96
N ASP A 26 -3.15 -15.02 -4.98
CA ASP A 26 -4.32 -15.11 -5.87
C ASP A 26 -3.97 -15.74 -7.22
N ASN A 27 -2.86 -16.49 -7.29
CA ASN A 27 -2.38 -17.16 -8.52
C ASN A 27 -2.08 -16.19 -9.67
N TYR A 28 -1.64 -14.98 -9.34
CA TYR A 28 -1.31 -13.97 -10.32
C TYR A 28 0.21 -13.94 -10.55
N HIS A 29 0.61 -14.01 -11.82
CA HIS A 29 2.02 -13.89 -12.19
C HIS A 29 2.29 -12.48 -12.71
N ILE A 30 3.28 -11.80 -12.13
CA ILE A 30 3.70 -10.49 -12.61
C ILE A 30 4.90 -10.63 -13.55
N ASP A 31 4.99 -9.71 -14.50
CA ASP A 31 6.21 -9.56 -15.30
C ASP A 31 7.22 -8.76 -14.49
N VAL A 32 8.32 -9.40 -14.09
CA VAL A 32 9.33 -8.80 -13.22
C VAL A 32 9.98 -7.57 -13.86
N ALA A 33 10.28 -7.63 -15.14
CA ALA A 33 10.92 -6.50 -15.83
C ALA A 33 9.99 -5.29 -15.88
N ILE A 34 8.70 -5.51 -16.16
CA ILE A 34 7.70 -4.44 -16.15
C ILE A 34 7.55 -3.87 -14.74
N ALA A 35 7.44 -4.73 -13.72
CA ALA A 35 7.29 -4.27 -12.34
C ALA A 35 8.46 -3.39 -11.89
N LYS A 36 9.70 -3.79 -12.21
CA LYS A 36 10.89 -3.00 -11.90
C LYS A 36 10.86 -1.63 -12.56
N LYS A 37 10.46 -1.58 -13.84
CA LYS A 37 10.33 -0.33 -14.57
C LYS A 37 9.28 0.57 -13.93
N LEU A 38 8.13 0.01 -13.57
CA LEU A 38 7.03 0.75 -12.93
C LEU A 38 7.47 1.34 -11.60
N PHE A 39 8.20 0.62 -10.77
CA PHE A 39 8.72 1.16 -9.52
C PHE A 39 9.72 2.29 -9.77
N GLY A 40 10.59 2.14 -10.77
CA GLY A 40 11.52 3.21 -11.15
C GLY A 40 10.79 4.49 -11.56
N ASP A 41 9.77 4.38 -12.42
CA ASP A 41 8.95 5.51 -12.85
C ASP A 41 8.19 6.12 -11.66
N PHE A 42 7.67 5.27 -10.77
CA PHE A 42 6.92 5.69 -9.59
C PHE A 42 7.79 6.50 -8.62
N ILE A 43 8.99 6.01 -8.33
CA ILE A 43 9.94 6.71 -7.45
C ILE A 43 10.34 8.06 -8.04
N ALA A 44 10.50 8.14 -9.36
CA ALA A 44 10.93 9.34 -10.05
C ALA A 44 9.86 10.44 -10.07
N ASN A 45 8.60 10.11 -9.78
CA ASN A 45 7.51 11.08 -9.82
C ASN A 45 6.79 11.15 -8.46
N GLU A 46 7.17 12.14 -7.66
CA GLU A 46 6.63 12.33 -6.31
C GLU A 46 5.12 12.58 -6.28
N ASN A 47 4.53 13.02 -7.39
CA ASN A 47 3.10 13.26 -7.48
C ASN A 47 2.31 11.98 -7.74
N SER A 48 2.95 10.88 -8.12
CA SER A 48 2.27 9.60 -8.32
C SER A 48 1.88 8.94 -7.01
N GLY A 49 2.71 9.07 -5.98
CA GLY A 49 2.47 8.44 -4.70
C GLY A 49 3.73 8.21 -3.89
N LYS A 50 3.64 7.30 -2.94
CA LYS A 50 4.74 6.90 -2.06
C LYS A 50 4.72 5.38 -1.88
N CYS A 51 5.88 4.76 -1.92
CA CYS A 51 6.07 3.37 -1.53
C CYS A 51 7.01 3.32 -0.34
N TYR A 52 6.61 2.60 0.70
CA TYR A 52 7.42 2.40 1.91
C TYR A 52 7.72 0.93 2.10
N LEU A 53 8.97 0.65 2.47
CA LEU A 53 9.36 -0.65 2.98
C LEU A 53 9.12 -0.69 4.48
N ILE A 54 8.67 -1.84 4.96
CA ILE A 54 8.43 -2.09 6.39
C ILE A 54 9.56 -2.97 6.90
N TYR A 55 10.25 -2.48 7.91
CA TYR A 55 11.34 -3.22 8.56
C TYR A 55 10.91 -3.67 9.95
N SER A 56 11.26 -4.89 10.28
CA SER A 56 11.25 -5.40 11.65
C SER A 56 12.71 -5.68 12.01
N GLU A 57 13.23 -4.96 12.98
CA GLU A 57 14.66 -4.92 13.26
C GLU A 57 15.46 -4.57 12.00
N GLN A 58 16.29 -5.46 11.51
CA GLN A 58 17.10 -5.22 10.30
C GLN A 58 16.52 -5.83 9.03
N GLU A 59 15.38 -6.53 9.13
CA GLU A 59 14.82 -7.26 8.01
C GLU A 59 13.63 -6.54 7.38
N ILE A 60 13.56 -6.58 6.06
CA ILE A 60 12.38 -6.11 5.32
C ILE A 60 11.30 -7.18 5.44
N VAL A 61 10.18 -6.81 6.05
CA VAL A 61 9.07 -7.74 6.30
C VAL A 61 7.81 -7.41 5.52
N GLY A 62 7.79 -6.30 4.80
CA GLY A 62 6.63 -5.92 4.01
C GLY A 62 6.83 -4.60 3.28
N TYR A 63 5.76 -4.15 2.65
CA TYR A 63 5.71 -2.84 1.99
C TYR A 63 4.28 -2.35 1.92
N PHE A 64 4.11 -1.06 1.67
CA PHE A 64 2.82 -0.52 1.24
C PHE A 64 3.02 0.58 0.19
N ILE A 65 1.99 0.79 -0.60
CA ILE A 65 1.97 1.78 -1.67
C ILE A 65 0.75 2.68 -1.49
N LEU A 66 0.99 3.99 -1.46
CA LEU A 66 -0.04 5.01 -1.54
C LEU A 66 0.03 5.63 -2.93
N THR A 67 -1.08 5.66 -3.65
CA THR A 67 -1.20 6.37 -4.92
C THR A 67 -2.06 7.60 -4.73
N PHE A 68 -1.75 8.69 -5.45
CA PHE A 68 -2.40 9.98 -5.23
C PHE A 68 -3.39 10.31 -6.34
N ILE A 69 -4.50 10.90 -5.93
CA ILE A 69 -5.55 11.40 -6.83
C ILE A 69 -5.89 12.81 -6.38
N PHE A 70 -6.09 13.72 -7.32
CA PHE A 70 -6.57 15.06 -7.02
C PHE A 70 -8.10 15.07 -7.02
N SER A 71 -8.70 15.71 -6.01
CA SER A 71 -10.16 15.78 -5.89
C SER A 71 -10.61 17.20 -5.65
N PHE A 72 -11.51 17.67 -6.53
CA PHE A 72 -12.18 18.96 -6.30
C PHE A 72 -13.21 18.86 -5.17
N GLU A 73 -13.92 17.74 -5.09
CA GLU A 73 -14.92 17.52 -4.06
C GLU A 73 -14.32 17.61 -2.65
N TYR A 74 -13.17 16.95 -2.43
CA TYR A 74 -12.50 16.94 -1.13
C TYR A 74 -11.42 18.02 -1.03
N LYS A 75 -11.33 18.91 -2.01
CA LYS A 75 -10.49 20.11 -2.00
C LYS A 75 -9.00 19.82 -1.87
N GLY A 76 -8.52 18.82 -2.59
CA GLY A 76 -7.11 18.52 -2.61
C GLY A 76 -6.79 17.08 -2.92
N ARG A 77 -5.65 16.65 -2.43
CA ARG A 77 -5.11 15.33 -2.75
C ARG A 77 -5.77 14.25 -1.91
N LEU A 78 -6.16 13.17 -2.57
CA LEU A 78 -6.57 11.92 -1.94
C LEU A 78 -5.46 10.90 -2.09
N ALA A 79 -5.51 9.85 -1.28
CA ALA A 79 -4.66 8.69 -1.46
C ALA A 79 -5.49 7.42 -1.53
N PHE A 80 -5.08 6.50 -2.41
CA PHE A 80 -5.44 5.10 -2.32
C PHE A 80 -4.34 4.36 -1.58
N LEU A 81 -4.71 3.57 -0.60
CA LEU A 81 -3.84 2.52 -0.10
C LEU A 81 -3.91 1.39 -1.11
N ASP A 82 -3.05 1.46 -2.13
CA ASP A 82 -3.11 0.62 -3.31
C ASP A 82 -2.70 -0.81 -2.99
N GLU A 83 -1.63 -0.96 -2.20
CA GLU A 83 -1.14 -2.26 -1.75
C GLU A 83 -0.59 -2.16 -0.34
N ILE A 84 -0.81 -3.21 0.45
CA ILE A 84 -0.13 -3.43 1.72
C ILE A 84 0.13 -4.93 1.84
N PHE A 85 1.37 -5.28 2.09
CA PHE A 85 1.79 -6.67 2.18
C PHE A 85 2.74 -6.86 3.36
N ILE A 86 2.48 -7.90 4.14
CA ILE A 86 3.36 -8.37 5.22
C ILE A 86 3.75 -9.79 4.86
N ARG A 87 5.03 -10.10 4.90
CA ARG A 87 5.53 -11.45 4.64
C ARG A 87 4.88 -12.45 5.59
N ASP A 88 4.66 -13.66 5.08
CA ASP A 88 3.96 -14.71 5.82
C ASP A 88 4.57 -14.96 7.21
N GLY A 89 5.88 -15.08 7.29
CA GLY A 89 6.59 -15.31 8.54
C GLY A 89 6.53 -14.17 9.56
N ALA A 90 6.08 -12.99 9.15
CA ALA A 90 5.96 -11.81 10.01
C ALA A 90 4.50 -11.48 10.38
N ARG A 91 3.54 -12.26 9.88
CA ARG A 91 2.11 -12.04 10.17
C ARG A 91 1.75 -12.43 11.60
N GLY A 92 0.66 -11.87 12.11
CA GLY A 92 0.18 -12.19 13.44
C GLY A 92 0.97 -11.51 14.57
N GLN A 93 1.81 -10.53 14.26
CA GLN A 93 2.66 -9.83 15.23
C GLN A 93 2.28 -8.35 15.38
N GLY A 94 1.13 -7.94 14.88
CA GLY A 94 0.67 -6.56 14.99
C GLY A 94 1.30 -5.59 13.99
N ILE A 95 2.06 -6.07 13.01
CA ILE A 95 2.74 -5.22 12.03
C ILE A 95 1.75 -4.50 11.14
N GLY A 96 0.67 -5.18 10.72
CA GLY A 96 -0.39 -4.56 9.91
C GLY A 96 -1.05 -3.39 10.63
N GLN A 97 -1.36 -3.56 11.92
CA GLN A 97 -1.92 -2.49 12.75
C GLN A 97 -0.95 -1.31 12.85
N SER A 98 0.32 -1.59 13.13
CA SER A 98 1.37 -0.56 13.20
C SER A 98 1.48 0.19 11.87
N ALA A 99 1.45 -0.53 10.74
CA ALA A 99 1.53 0.07 9.43
C ALA A 99 0.35 1.02 9.16
N ILE A 100 -0.87 0.61 9.49
CA ILE A 100 -2.06 1.46 9.32
C ILE A 100 -1.95 2.74 10.17
N GLU A 101 -1.47 2.63 11.39
CA GLU A 101 -1.24 3.80 12.25
C GLU A 101 -0.21 4.75 11.63
N PHE A 102 0.90 4.22 11.13
CA PHE A 102 1.90 5.02 10.43
C PHE A 102 1.33 5.70 9.18
N ILE A 103 0.58 4.96 8.37
CA ILE A 103 -0.05 5.47 7.15
C ILE A 103 -0.98 6.64 7.47
N LYS A 104 -1.79 6.52 8.52
CA LYS A 104 -2.72 7.57 8.93
C LYS A 104 -1.97 8.86 9.34
N VAL A 105 -0.89 8.72 10.09
CA VAL A 105 -0.04 9.87 10.48
C VAL A 105 0.61 10.48 9.23
N LYS A 106 1.17 9.65 8.37
CA LYS A 106 1.83 10.10 7.15
C LYS A 106 0.83 10.83 6.22
N ALA A 107 -0.38 10.30 6.07
CA ALA A 107 -1.41 10.94 5.27
C ALA A 107 -1.74 12.36 5.78
N ARG A 108 -1.88 12.52 7.09
CA ARG A 108 -2.07 13.87 7.67
C ARG A 108 -0.90 14.79 7.36
N ASN A 109 0.32 14.31 7.51
CA ASN A 109 1.52 15.10 7.25
C ASN A 109 1.67 15.50 5.76
N LEU A 110 1.14 14.68 4.86
CA LEU A 110 1.10 14.95 3.42
C LEU A 110 -0.13 15.76 3.00
N ASN A 111 -0.94 16.21 3.96
CA ASN A 111 -2.16 16.96 3.71
C ASN A 111 -3.16 16.20 2.82
N ILE A 112 -3.22 14.88 2.99
CA ILE A 112 -4.21 14.03 2.32
C ILE A 112 -5.58 14.27 2.93
N LYS A 113 -6.59 14.52 2.10
CA LYS A 113 -7.93 14.88 2.54
C LYS A 113 -8.82 13.67 2.82
N MET A 114 -8.59 12.59 2.09
CA MET A 114 -9.36 11.35 2.20
C MET A 114 -8.48 10.19 1.75
N MET A 115 -8.67 9.04 2.37
CA MET A 115 -7.94 7.84 1.97
C MET A 115 -8.93 6.73 1.68
N TYR A 116 -8.74 6.08 0.53
CA TYR A 116 -9.54 4.95 0.08
C TYR A 116 -8.68 3.69 0.01
N LEU A 117 -9.33 2.56 0.06
CA LEU A 117 -8.74 1.26 -0.28
C LEU A 117 -9.81 0.36 -0.87
N GLU A 118 -9.35 -0.66 -1.58
CA GLU A 118 -10.20 -1.76 -2.02
C GLU A 118 -9.82 -3.00 -1.23
N VAL A 119 -10.81 -3.80 -0.86
CA VAL A 119 -10.59 -5.04 -0.12
C VAL A 119 -11.52 -6.12 -0.68
N GLU A 120 -10.98 -7.31 -0.90
CA GLU A 120 -11.76 -8.43 -1.40
C GLU A 120 -12.89 -8.80 -0.42
N ASN A 121 -14.06 -9.13 -0.97
CA ASN A 121 -15.23 -9.48 -0.15
C ASN A 121 -14.97 -10.64 0.79
N HIS A 122 -14.11 -11.58 0.41
CA HIS A 122 -13.77 -12.75 1.21
C HIS A 122 -12.68 -12.49 2.26
N ASN A 123 -11.98 -11.37 2.17
CA ASN A 123 -10.88 -11.05 3.09
C ASN A 123 -11.41 -10.39 4.37
N HIS A 124 -12.04 -11.20 5.22
CA HIS A 124 -12.68 -10.72 6.44
C HIS A 124 -11.68 -10.18 7.47
N LEU A 125 -10.48 -10.76 7.54
CA LEU A 125 -9.43 -10.28 8.46
C LEU A 125 -9.00 -8.87 8.12
N ALA A 126 -8.74 -8.59 6.83
CA ALA A 126 -8.36 -7.24 6.40
C ALA A 126 -9.49 -6.24 6.64
N GLN A 127 -10.73 -6.60 6.30
CA GLN A 127 -11.89 -5.74 6.54
C GLN A 127 -12.01 -5.38 8.01
N LYS A 128 -11.85 -6.35 8.90
CA LYS A 128 -11.91 -6.13 10.35
C LYS A 128 -10.82 -5.16 10.81
N LEU A 129 -9.61 -5.32 10.29
CA LEU A 129 -8.48 -4.43 10.59
C LEU A 129 -8.79 -2.99 10.17
N TYR A 130 -9.29 -2.80 8.96
CA TYR A 130 -9.59 -1.47 8.44
C TYR A 130 -10.73 -0.80 9.20
N LEU A 131 -11.81 -1.53 9.47
CA LEU A 131 -12.93 -1.01 10.24
C LEU A 131 -12.50 -0.61 11.65
N ALA A 132 -11.65 -1.41 12.29
CA ALA A 132 -11.11 -1.10 13.62
C ALA A 132 -10.22 0.15 13.62
N ASN A 133 -9.72 0.56 12.47
CA ASN A 133 -8.84 1.72 12.33
C ASN A 133 -9.52 2.97 11.74
N GLY A 134 -10.83 2.99 11.73
CA GLY A 134 -11.60 4.17 11.34
C GLY A 134 -11.94 4.24 9.86
N PHE A 135 -11.65 3.19 9.09
CA PHE A 135 -12.19 3.07 7.73
C PHE A 135 -13.65 2.64 7.82
N GLU A 136 -14.43 3.09 6.85
CA GLU A 136 -15.84 2.72 6.76
C GLU A 136 -16.17 2.36 5.32
N LEU A 137 -17.24 1.60 5.12
CA LEU A 137 -17.68 1.25 3.77
C LEU A 137 -18.13 2.51 3.04
N HIS A 138 -17.61 2.66 1.82
CA HIS A 138 -18.01 3.78 0.98
C HIS A 138 -19.38 3.51 0.37
N ASN A 139 -20.23 4.53 0.34
CA ASN A 139 -21.59 4.41 -0.19
C ASN A 139 -21.70 4.59 -1.70
N ARG A 140 -20.58 4.81 -2.38
CA ARG A 140 -20.52 4.88 -3.85
C ARG A 140 -19.88 3.62 -4.40
N LYS A 141 -20.32 3.20 -5.58
CA LYS A 141 -19.75 2.04 -6.25
C LYS A 141 -18.60 2.47 -7.14
N ILE A 142 -17.58 1.63 -7.23
CA ILE A 142 -16.52 1.76 -8.20
C ILE A 142 -16.90 0.94 -9.42
N MET A 143 -16.76 1.54 -10.60
CA MET A 143 -16.95 0.87 -11.88
C MET A 143 -15.62 0.89 -12.62
N LYS A 144 -15.35 -0.14 -13.40
CA LYS A 144 -14.09 -0.25 -14.15
C LYS A 144 -14.33 -0.54 -15.62
N HIS A 145 -13.45 -0.03 -16.46
CA HIS A 145 -13.40 -0.31 -17.89
C HIS A 145 -11.93 -0.50 -18.29
N LYS A 146 -11.61 -1.62 -18.92
CA LYS A 146 -10.25 -1.89 -19.38
C LYS A 146 -10.00 -1.16 -20.71
N CYS A 147 -8.97 -0.32 -20.74
CA CYS A 147 -8.59 0.45 -21.92
C CYS A 147 -7.62 -0.27 -22.86
#